data_c00318a740aa29a75ce759a684fb7069
#
_entry.id   c00318a740aa29a75ce759a684fb7069
#
_cell.length_a   1.000
_cell.length_b   1.000
_cell.length_c   1.000
_cell.angle_alpha   90.00
_cell.angle_beta   90.00
_cell.angle_gamma   90.00
#
_symmetry.space_group_name_H-M   'P 1'
#
loop_
_entity.id
_entity.type
_entity.pdbx_description
1 polymer ?
#
loop_
_entity_poly.entity_id
_entity_poly.type
_entity_poly.pdbx_seq_one_letter_code
_entity_poly.pdbx_strand_id
1 'polypeptide(L)'
;MGKKHDKKVESAAGKTPKGMKVDKAVKKFRKLEGKLWTREYLLKIAEFDGATIAPANGAAARADAMGTLAGEHHKLLTSEKSVELVRSLARETVAGGKIDDPQLLDEIRVLGRDQREASVIPTEEAEAWTRLTCEADAVW
;
A
#
# COMPACT_ATOMS: atom_id res chain seq x y z
N MET A 1 49.38 -35.62 -3.11
CA MET A 1 49.08 -34.34 -2.40
C MET A 1 48.09 -33.57 -3.22
N GLY A 2 46.80 -33.69 -2.96
CA GLY A 2 45.72 -33.00 -3.65
C GLY A 2 44.96 -32.16 -2.62
N LYS A 3 45.08 -30.83 -2.69
CA LYS A 3 44.29 -29.88 -1.87
C LYS A 3 42.90 -29.75 -2.50
N LYS A 4 41.87 -30.27 -1.79
CA LYS A 4 40.47 -30.01 -2.07
C LYS A 4 40.19 -28.53 -1.76
N HIS A 5 39.73 -27.77 -2.76
CA HIS A 5 39.10 -26.48 -2.60
C HIS A 5 37.60 -26.71 -2.35
N ASP A 6 37.20 -26.63 -1.08
CA ASP A 6 35.81 -26.53 -0.71
C ASP A 6 35.33 -25.09 -1.03
N LYS A 7 34.60 -24.92 -2.14
CA LYS A 7 33.83 -23.71 -2.41
C LYS A 7 32.64 -23.69 -1.47
N LYS A 8 32.76 -22.89 -0.42
CA LYS A 8 31.66 -22.48 0.46
C LYS A 8 30.65 -21.71 -0.36
N VAL A 9 29.53 -22.34 -0.66
CA VAL A 9 28.35 -21.66 -1.24
C VAL A 9 27.77 -20.79 -0.13
N GLU A 10 28.09 -19.51 -0.17
CA GLU A 10 27.54 -18.51 0.72
C GLU A 10 26.13 -18.20 0.26
N SER A 11 25.15 -18.80 0.95
CA SER A 11 23.74 -18.51 0.81
C SER A 11 23.52 -17.03 1.02
N ALA A 12 23.00 -16.34 0.00
CA ALA A 12 22.53 -14.97 0.09
C ALA A 12 21.27 -14.91 0.97
N ALA A 13 21.45 -15.05 2.28
CA ALA A 13 20.44 -14.70 3.27
C ALA A 13 20.26 -13.18 3.22
N GLY A 14 19.09 -12.73 2.74
CA GLY A 14 18.73 -11.34 2.66
C GLY A 14 19.01 -10.64 3.98
N LYS A 15 19.83 -9.56 3.91
CA LYS A 15 20.14 -8.72 5.06
C LYS A 15 18.84 -8.11 5.58
N THR A 16 18.33 -8.67 6.67
CA THR A 16 17.29 -8.04 7.49
C THR A 16 17.79 -6.65 7.86
N PRO A 17 17.01 -5.58 7.67
CA PRO A 17 17.42 -4.26 8.15
C PRO A 17 17.64 -4.34 9.66
N LYS A 18 18.87 -4.11 10.12
CA LYS A 18 19.24 -4.11 11.53
C LYS A 18 18.30 -3.19 12.30
N GLY A 19 17.45 -3.78 13.17
CA GLY A 19 16.92 -3.18 14.37
C GLY A 19 16.42 -1.74 14.27
N MET A 20 15.41 -1.49 13.41
CA MET A 20 14.59 -0.31 13.58
C MET A 20 13.83 -0.54 14.89
N LYS A 21 14.05 0.32 15.92
CA LYS A 21 13.28 0.22 17.15
C LYS A 21 11.80 0.14 16.79
N VAL A 22 11.05 -0.80 17.34
CA VAL A 22 9.63 -1.05 17.04
C VAL A 22 8.84 0.25 17.06
N ASP A 23 9.05 1.11 18.05
CA ASP A 23 8.40 2.43 18.15
C ASP A 23 8.59 3.31 16.91
N LYS A 24 9.78 3.28 16.30
CA LYS A 24 10.05 4.05 15.07
C LYS A 24 9.33 3.45 13.86
N ALA A 25 9.22 2.13 13.81
CA ALA A 25 8.47 1.44 12.76
C ALA A 25 6.97 1.71 12.90
N VAL A 26 6.44 1.66 14.10
CA VAL A 26 5.03 2.00 14.38
C VAL A 26 4.71 3.45 13.99
N LYS A 27 5.58 4.41 14.34
CA LYS A 27 5.40 5.81 13.90
C LYS A 27 5.38 5.96 12.38
N LYS A 28 6.22 5.20 11.65
CA LYS A 28 6.21 5.20 10.18
C LYS A 28 4.95 4.56 9.63
N PHE A 29 4.48 3.49 10.26
CA PHE A 29 3.25 2.81 9.92
C PHE A 29 2.04 3.74 10.05
N ARG A 30 1.88 4.41 11.19
CA ARG A 30 0.81 5.41 11.39
C ARG A 30 0.86 6.55 10.36
N LYS A 31 2.05 6.98 9.97
CA LYS A 31 2.22 7.98 8.91
C LYS A 31 1.81 7.42 7.53
N LEU A 32 2.08 6.15 7.25
CA LEU A 32 1.65 5.49 6.02
C LEU A 32 0.13 5.38 5.99
N GLU A 33 -0.49 4.87 7.05
CA GLU A 33 -1.95 4.78 7.18
C GLU A 33 -2.63 6.15 6.97
N GLY A 34 -2.15 7.20 7.62
CA GLY A 34 -2.69 8.55 7.45
C GLY A 34 -2.63 9.03 6.00
N LYS A 35 -1.55 8.72 5.27
CA LYS A 35 -1.44 9.06 3.85
C LYS A 35 -2.37 8.25 2.95
N LEU A 36 -2.55 6.96 3.23
CA LEU A 36 -3.48 6.10 2.50
C LEU A 36 -4.91 6.55 2.76
N TRP A 37 -5.27 6.74 4.02
CA TRP A 37 -6.59 7.24 4.41
C TRP A 37 -6.94 8.58 3.76
N THR A 38 -6.00 9.52 3.73
CA THR A 38 -6.24 10.84 3.09
C THR A 38 -6.62 10.68 1.62
N ARG A 39 -5.92 9.82 0.87
CA ARG A 39 -6.22 9.60 -0.55
C ARG A 39 -7.55 8.89 -0.76
N GLU A 40 -7.82 7.89 0.05
CA GLU A 40 -9.09 7.17 0.01
C GLU A 40 -10.27 8.10 0.34
N TYR A 41 -10.12 8.93 1.38
CA TYR A 41 -11.13 9.92 1.74
C TYR A 41 -11.40 10.91 0.60
N LEU A 42 -10.35 11.42 -0.04
CA LEU A 42 -10.50 12.33 -1.19
C LEU A 42 -11.19 11.66 -2.38
N LEU A 43 -10.86 10.40 -2.67
CA LEU A 43 -11.54 9.61 -3.69
C LEU A 43 -13.05 9.46 -3.38
N LYS A 44 -13.39 9.14 -2.14
CA LYS A 44 -14.79 9.01 -1.69
C LYS A 44 -15.56 10.32 -1.76
N ILE A 45 -14.93 11.44 -1.41
CA ILE A 45 -15.56 12.77 -1.56
C ILE A 45 -15.79 13.09 -3.04
N ALA A 46 -14.81 12.84 -3.90
CA ALA A 46 -14.95 13.11 -5.34
C ALA A 46 -16.00 12.20 -6.01
N GLU A 47 -16.11 10.94 -5.57
CA GLU A 47 -17.15 10.01 -6.00
C GLU A 47 -18.54 10.52 -5.59
N PHE A 48 -18.71 10.93 -4.32
CA PHE A 48 -19.96 11.48 -3.82
C PHE A 48 -20.35 12.77 -4.55
N ASP A 49 -19.40 13.68 -4.76
CA ASP A 49 -19.63 14.94 -5.51
C ASP A 49 -20.08 14.63 -6.93
N GLY A 50 -19.41 13.71 -7.63
CA GLY A 50 -19.75 13.27 -8.96
C GLY A 50 -21.16 12.67 -9.09
N ALA A 51 -21.60 11.94 -8.07
CA ALA A 51 -22.90 11.29 -8.03
C ALA A 51 -24.04 12.26 -7.63
N THR A 52 -23.76 13.45 -7.13
CA THR A 52 -24.77 14.35 -6.53
C THR A 52 -24.87 15.72 -7.19
N ILE A 53 -23.88 16.57 -7.06
CA ILE A 53 -23.96 17.99 -7.38
C ILE A 53 -22.96 18.46 -8.45
N ALA A 54 -21.99 17.66 -8.82
CA ALA A 54 -20.98 18.07 -9.78
C ALA A 54 -21.56 18.28 -11.19
N PRO A 55 -21.17 19.36 -11.89
CA PRO A 55 -21.66 19.64 -13.24
C PRO A 55 -21.22 18.55 -14.23
N ALA A 56 -22.11 18.15 -15.13
CA ALA A 56 -21.83 17.12 -16.14
C ALA A 56 -20.65 17.48 -17.06
N ASN A 57 -20.48 18.77 -17.39
CA ASN A 57 -19.37 19.24 -18.24
C ASN A 57 -17.98 19.09 -17.59
N GLY A 58 -17.91 18.85 -16.28
CA GLY A 58 -16.66 18.58 -15.56
C GLY A 58 -16.31 17.08 -15.44
N ALA A 59 -17.15 16.17 -15.99
CA ALA A 59 -17.01 14.74 -15.78
C ALA A 59 -15.66 14.17 -16.24
N ALA A 60 -15.19 14.53 -17.42
CA ALA A 60 -13.91 14.05 -17.94
C ALA A 60 -12.72 14.49 -17.08
N ALA A 61 -12.66 15.76 -16.71
CA ALA A 61 -11.59 16.29 -15.85
C ALA A 61 -11.61 15.63 -14.45
N ARG A 62 -12.81 15.35 -13.93
CA ARG A 62 -12.98 14.65 -12.66
C ARG A 62 -12.50 13.20 -12.76
N ALA A 63 -12.86 12.49 -13.83
CA ALA A 63 -12.40 11.13 -14.08
C ALA A 63 -10.87 11.04 -14.17
N ASP A 64 -10.22 11.97 -14.87
CA ASP A 64 -8.76 12.05 -14.93
C ASP A 64 -8.13 12.30 -13.57
N ALA A 65 -8.68 13.22 -12.78
CA ALA A 65 -8.18 13.53 -11.44
C ALA A 65 -8.34 12.33 -10.49
N MET A 66 -9.48 11.65 -10.55
CA MET A 66 -9.73 10.46 -9.72
C MET A 66 -8.85 9.28 -10.13
N GLY A 67 -8.64 9.06 -11.45
CA GLY A 67 -7.70 8.06 -11.94
C GLY A 67 -6.29 8.31 -11.42
N THR A 68 -5.80 9.53 -11.55
CA THR A 68 -4.47 9.93 -11.05
C THR A 68 -4.35 9.70 -9.54
N LEU A 69 -5.33 10.12 -8.76
CA LEU A 69 -5.32 9.95 -7.31
C LEU A 69 -5.39 8.46 -6.91
N ALA A 70 -6.16 7.64 -7.63
CA ALA A 70 -6.21 6.19 -7.44
C ALA A 70 -4.86 5.53 -7.75
N GLY A 71 -4.20 5.94 -8.85
CA GLY A 71 -2.85 5.49 -9.18
C GLY A 71 -1.83 5.83 -8.09
N GLU A 72 -1.86 7.05 -7.57
CA GLU A 72 -1.00 7.47 -6.47
C GLU A 72 -1.27 6.68 -5.17
N HIS A 73 -2.54 6.41 -4.86
CA HIS A 73 -2.92 5.57 -3.72
C HIS A 73 -2.36 4.16 -3.89
N HIS A 74 -2.62 3.54 -5.04
CA HIS A 74 -2.15 2.20 -5.35
C HIS A 74 -0.63 2.09 -5.30
N LYS A 75 0.10 3.03 -5.91
CA LYS A 75 1.56 3.09 -5.88
C LYS A 75 2.12 3.24 -4.46
N LEU A 76 1.48 4.04 -3.62
CA LEU A 76 1.88 4.18 -2.21
C LEU A 76 1.63 2.88 -1.45
N LEU A 77 0.47 2.25 -1.64
CA LEU A 77 0.08 1.00 -0.99
C LEU A 77 1.02 -0.14 -1.33
N THR A 78 1.37 -0.29 -2.62
CA THR A 78 2.14 -1.43 -3.15
C THR A 78 3.64 -1.17 -3.24
N SER A 79 4.12 0.03 -2.89
CA SER A 79 5.56 0.33 -2.94
C SER A 79 6.36 -0.64 -2.06
N GLU A 80 7.53 -1.05 -2.55
CA GLU A 80 8.45 -1.94 -1.83
C GLU A 80 8.71 -1.46 -0.39
N LYS A 81 8.88 -0.14 -0.22
CA LYS A 81 9.09 0.49 1.08
C LYS A 81 7.90 0.32 2.03
N SER A 82 6.67 0.45 1.51
CA SER A 82 5.45 0.28 2.30
C SER A 82 5.23 -1.19 2.66
N VAL A 83 5.43 -2.08 1.70
CA VAL A 83 5.30 -3.53 1.89
C VAL A 83 6.33 -4.05 2.90
N GLU A 84 7.59 -3.64 2.80
CA GLU A 84 8.63 -4.08 3.74
C GLU A 84 8.41 -3.53 5.15
N LEU A 85 7.88 -2.31 5.28
CA LEU A 85 7.50 -1.76 6.60
C LEU A 85 6.44 -2.61 7.29
N VAL A 86 5.35 -2.95 6.59
CA VAL A 86 4.25 -3.77 7.12
C VAL A 86 4.73 -5.18 7.43
N ARG A 87 5.52 -5.78 6.52
CA ARG A 87 6.10 -7.11 6.71
C ARG A 87 7.05 -7.17 7.91
N SER A 88 7.87 -6.13 8.12
CA SER A 88 8.78 -6.07 9.26
C SER A 88 8.02 -5.98 10.59
N LEU A 89 6.95 -5.19 10.66
CA LEU A 89 6.09 -5.11 11.83
C LEU A 89 5.39 -6.44 12.10
N ALA A 90 4.85 -7.10 11.07
CA ALA A 90 4.21 -8.41 11.20
C ALA A 90 5.18 -9.48 11.77
N ARG A 91 6.46 -9.46 11.39
CA ARG A 91 7.48 -10.35 11.96
C ARG A 91 7.74 -10.08 13.45
N GLU A 92 7.79 -8.82 13.86
CA GLU A 92 8.00 -8.44 15.27
C GLU A 92 6.82 -8.87 16.16
N THR A 93 5.60 -8.96 15.60
CA THR A 93 4.43 -9.45 16.32
C THR A 93 4.52 -10.96 16.58
N VAL A 94 4.97 -11.73 15.59
CA VAL A 94 5.06 -13.19 15.67
C VAL A 94 6.27 -13.65 16.48
N ALA A 95 7.43 -13.02 16.28
CA ALA A 95 8.70 -13.52 16.81
C ALA A 95 9.04 -13.02 18.22
N GLY A 96 8.36 -11.99 18.75
CA GLY A 96 8.81 -11.40 20.00
C GLY A 96 7.75 -10.83 20.92
N GLY A 97 6.47 -10.79 20.53
CA GLY A 97 5.42 -10.19 21.36
C GLY A 97 5.70 -8.75 21.78
N LYS A 98 6.49 -8.03 20.99
CA LYS A 98 6.86 -6.63 21.29
C LYS A 98 5.76 -5.63 21.00
N ILE A 99 4.73 -6.07 20.29
CA ILE A 99 3.52 -5.30 20.01
C ILE A 99 2.37 -6.10 20.61
N ASP A 100 1.76 -5.56 21.64
CA ASP A 100 0.66 -6.16 22.40
C ASP A 100 -0.66 -5.37 22.30
N ASP A 101 -0.66 -4.29 21.50
CA ASP A 101 -1.84 -3.52 21.16
C ASP A 101 -2.69 -4.29 20.12
N PRO A 102 -3.88 -4.83 20.51
CA PRO A 102 -4.71 -5.64 19.63
C PRO A 102 -5.18 -4.88 18.39
N GLN A 103 -5.47 -3.58 18.53
CA GLN A 103 -5.89 -2.74 17.42
C GLN A 103 -4.76 -2.59 16.39
N LEU A 104 -3.55 -2.29 16.83
CA LEU A 104 -2.39 -2.18 15.95
C LEU A 104 -2.07 -3.50 15.24
N LEU A 105 -2.24 -4.64 15.95
CA LEU A 105 -2.06 -5.97 15.36
C LEU A 105 -3.04 -6.22 14.21
N ASP A 106 -4.31 -5.86 14.40
CA ASP A 106 -5.34 -6.00 13.37
C ASP A 106 -5.09 -5.07 12.18
N GLU A 107 -4.70 -3.82 12.42
CA GLU A 107 -4.37 -2.86 11.37
C GLU A 107 -3.19 -3.34 10.51
N ILE A 108 -2.11 -3.85 11.13
CA ILE A 108 -0.97 -4.43 10.42
C ILE A 108 -1.42 -5.62 9.55
N ARG A 109 -2.28 -6.48 10.08
CA ARG A 109 -2.81 -7.66 9.38
C ARG A 109 -3.67 -7.26 8.18
N VAL A 110 -4.58 -6.31 8.37
CA VAL A 110 -5.49 -5.80 7.33
C VAL A 110 -4.69 -5.13 6.23
N LEU A 111 -3.81 -4.19 6.56
CA LEU A 111 -2.99 -3.50 5.55
C LEU A 111 -2.08 -4.46 4.79
N GLY A 112 -1.53 -5.47 5.46
CA GLY A 112 -0.71 -6.50 4.81
C GLY A 112 -1.52 -7.39 3.85
N ARG A 113 -2.80 -7.65 4.11
CA ARG A 113 -3.72 -8.31 3.19
C ARG A 113 -3.99 -7.43 1.98
N ASP A 114 -4.38 -6.18 2.22
CA ASP A 114 -4.73 -5.22 1.17
C ASP A 114 -3.54 -4.97 0.22
N GLN A 115 -2.32 -4.91 0.74
CA GLN A 115 -1.10 -4.85 -0.07
C GLN A 115 -0.92 -6.07 -0.98
N ARG A 116 -1.18 -7.27 -0.47
CA ARG A 116 -1.08 -8.49 -1.30
C ARG A 116 -2.12 -8.53 -2.41
N GLU A 117 -3.34 -8.15 -2.09
CA GLU A 117 -4.45 -8.10 -3.06
C GLU A 117 -4.18 -7.02 -4.13
N ALA A 118 -3.80 -5.82 -3.71
CA ALA A 118 -3.48 -4.74 -4.63
C ALA A 118 -2.27 -5.04 -5.53
N SER A 119 -1.25 -5.74 -5.02
CA SER A 119 -0.03 -6.05 -5.78
C SER A 119 -0.23 -6.97 -6.98
N VAL A 120 -1.41 -7.60 -7.10
CA VAL A 120 -1.76 -8.45 -8.26
C VAL A 120 -2.08 -7.60 -9.50
N ILE A 121 -2.47 -6.34 -9.30
CA ILE A 121 -2.89 -5.42 -10.36
C ILE A 121 -1.79 -4.38 -10.58
N PRO A 122 -1.35 -4.13 -11.82
CA PRO A 122 -0.45 -3.01 -12.14
C PRO A 122 -1.08 -1.66 -11.79
N THR A 123 -0.25 -0.69 -11.39
CA THR A 123 -0.74 0.64 -10.99
C THR A 123 -1.48 1.34 -12.13
N GLU A 124 -1.01 1.18 -13.35
CA GLU A 124 -1.60 1.76 -14.57
C GLU A 124 -3.01 1.21 -14.82
N GLU A 125 -3.24 -0.06 -14.51
CA GLU A 125 -4.57 -0.68 -14.62
C GLU A 125 -5.52 -0.21 -13.51
N ALA A 126 -5.03 -0.04 -12.29
CA ALA A 126 -5.81 0.51 -11.18
C ALA A 126 -6.26 1.95 -11.48
N GLU A 127 -5.36 2.75 -12.07
CA GLU A 127 -5.63 4.12 -12.53
C GLU A 127 -6.68 4.13 -13.65
N ALA A 128 -6.46 3.32 -14.70
CA ALA A 128 -7.35 3.23 -15.85
C ALA A 128 -8.75 2.74 -15.45
N TRP A 129 -8.83 1.77 -14.57
CA TRP A 129 -10.10 1.27 -14.04
C TRP A 129 -10.92 2.36 -13.37
N THR A 130 -10.29 3.14 -12.46
CA THR A 130 -10.97 4.24 -11.77
C THR A 130 -11.46 5.30 -12.75
N ARG A 131 -10.63 5.67 -13.74
CA ARG A 131 -11.01 6.64 -14.79
C ARG A 131 -12.22 6.15 -15.57
N LEU A 132 -12.17 4.91 -16.09
CA LEU A 132 -13.26 4.32 -16.86
C LEU A 132 -14.56 4.21 -16.07
N THR A 133 -14.50 3.84 -14.80
CA THR A 133 -15.67 3.78 -13.93
C THR A 133 -16.30 5.15 -13.76
N CYS A 134 -15.51 6.19 -13.51
CA CYS A 134 -16.02 7.55 -13.39
C CYS A 134 -16.61 8.10 -14.71
N GLU A 135 -16.03 7.73 -15.85
CA GLU A 135 -16.58 8.08 -17.17
C GLU A 135 -17.91 7.37 -17.43
N ALA A 136 -18.01 6.09 -17.08
CA ALA A 136 -19.23 5.31 -17.22
C ALA A 136 -20.36 5.87 -16.35
N ASP A 137 -20.09 6.20 -15.10
CA ASP A 137 -21.07 6.78 -14.16
C ASP A 137 -21.62 8.13 -14.64
N ALA A 138 -20.84 8.88 -15.42
CA ALA A 138 -21.27 10.15 -15.98
C ALA A 138 -22.27 10.04 -17.15
N VAL A 139 -22.40 8.84 -17.73
CA VAL A 139 -23.28 8.58 -18.89
C VAL A 139 -24.65 8.01 -18.46
N TRP A 140 -24.72 7.41 -17.28
CA TRP A 140 -25.94 6.81 -16.71
C TRP A 140 -26.69 7.76 -15.80
#